data_88cc7989d20639b2d89f465fa5359e44
#
_entry.id   88cc7989d20639b2d89f465fa5359e44
#
_cell.length_a   1.000
_cell.length_b   1.000
_cell.length_c   1.000
_cell.angle_alpha   90.00
_cell.angle_beta   90.00
_cell.angle_gamma   90.00
#
_symmetry.space_group_name_H-M   'P 1'
#
loop_
_entity.id
_entity.type
_entity.pdbx_description
1 polymer ?
#
loop_
_entity_poly.entity_id
_entity_poly.type
_entity_poly.pdbx_seq_one_letter_code
_entity_poly.pdbx_strand_id
1 'polypeptide(L)'
;MRKPNLLIFILGLLVMCLSGWTGPLFQSNRKSIIRRVTYFKYPVEMSFELNGQPLKSIETVAGSERTNDFEADADWLNHLTIKIKNTSGKTITWMLVNLLFPEVTKDGSVAMHQIFLGVDPDAPFKRPELRLPPNETFEIHLSAKHEEIKHLVDVIGSGMPIENVSKVEIQFHAALFNDETCFETGYWYRRDPNDSHKWIKIDK
;
A
#
# COMPACT_ATOMS: atom_id res chain seq x y z
N MET A 1 -40.04 -54.65 -32.19
CA MET A 1 -39.70 -53.85 -30.99
C MET A 1 -38.25 -53.36 -31.14
N ARG A 2 -38.05 -52.05 -31.41
CA ARG A 2 -36.72 -51.43 -31.53
C ARG A 2 -36.25 -51.03 -30.11
N LYS A 3 -35.10 -51.52 -29.68
CA LYS A 3 -34.49 -51.13 -28.41
C LYS A 3 -34.02 -49.70 -28.53
N PRO A 4 -34.37 -48.75 -27.64
CA PRO A 4 -33.87 -47.41 -27.66
C PRO A 4 -32.37 -47.44 -27.37
N ASN A 5 -31.59 -46.65 -28.14
CA ASN A 5 -30.14 -46.57 -28.05
C ASN A 5 -29.70 -45.98 -26.67
N LEU A 6 -29.40 -46.85 -25.76
CA LEU A 6 -28.84 -46.55 -24.45
C LEU A 6 -27.58 -45.64 -24.54
N LEU A 7 -26.86 -45.75 -25.67
CA LEU A 7 -25.64 -44.99 -25.93
C LEU A 7 -25.89 -43.47 -26.01
N ILE A 8 -27.03 -43.05 -26.55
CA ILE A 8 -27.39 -41.60 -26.71
C ILE A 8 -27.70 -40.98 -25.33
N PHE A 9 -28.28 -41.77 -24.41
CA PHE A 9 -28.58 -41.32 -23.06
C PHE A 9 -27.30 -41.07 -22.19
N ILE A 10 -26.30 -41.95 -22.35
CA ILE A 10 -25.02 -41.85 -21.62
C ILE A 10 -24.20 -40.66 -22.13
N LEU A 11 -24.21 -40.41 -23.44
CA LEU A 11 -23.51 -39.27 -24.02
C LEU A 11 -24.14 -37.91 -23.60
N GLY A 12 -25.49 -37.84 -23.52
CA GLY A 12 -26.20 -36.67 -23.02
C GLY A 12 -25.92 -36.36 -21.54
N LEU A 13 -25.78 -37.37 -20.70
CA LEU A 13 -25.46 -37.19 -19.28
C LEU A 13 -23.99 -36.73 -19.07
N LEU A 14 -23.06 -37.23 -19.91
CA LEU A 14 -21.66 -36.83 -19.84
C LEU A 14 -21.43 -35.38 -20.24
N VAL A 15 -22.18 -34.86 -21.23
CA VAL A 15 -22.11 -33.47 -21.66
C VAL A 15 -22.69 -32.53 -20.59
N MET A 16 -23.75 -32.94 -19.89
CA MET A 16 -24.31 -32.14 -18.79
C MET A 16 -23.39 -32.07 -17.55
N CYS A 17 -22.57 -33.09 -17.30
CA CYS A 17 -21.58 -33.07 -16.20
C CYS A 17 -20.38 -32.17 -16.51
N LEU A 18 -20.04 -31.96 -17.79
CA LEU A 18 -18.91 -31.09 -18.18
C LEU A 18 -19.28 -29.61 -18.27
N SER A 19 -20.56 -29.29 -18.46
CA SER A 19 -21.03 -27.88 -18.51
C SER A 19 -21.39 -27.28 -17.14
N GLY A 20 -21.35 -28.08 -16.06
CA GLY A 20 -21.72 -27.66 -14.71
C GLY A 20 -20.58 -27.16 -13.84
N TRP A 21 -19.33 -27.11 -14.33
CA TRP A 21 -18.16 -26.73 -13.52
C TRP A 21 -17.47 -25.45 -14.00
N THR A 22 -18.24 -24.47 -14.46
CA THR A 22 -17.83 -23.08 -14.35
C THR A 22 -18.37 -22.56 -13.02
N GLY A 23 -17.93 -23.16 -11.91
CA GLY A 23 -18.07 -22.49 -10.62
C GLY A 23 -17.39 -21.13 -10.73
N PRO A 24 -17.91 -20.08 -10.10
CA PRO A 24 -17.22 -18.80 -10.07
C PRO A 24 -15.79 -19.08 -9.64
N LEU A 25 -14.83 -18.65 -10.46
CA LEU A 25 -13.43 -18.63 -10.05
C LEU A 25 -13.43 -17.97 -8.67
N PHE A 26 -13.17 -18.75 -7.62
CA PHE A 26 -13.09 -18.23 -6.26
C PHE A 26 -11.98 -17.20 -6.30
N GLN A 27 -12.37 -15.95 -6.54
CA GLN A 27 -11.47 -14.82 -6.40
C GLN A 27 -11.06 -14.84 -4.93
N SER A 28 -9.81 -15.15 -4.68
CA SER A 28 -9.28 -15.24 -3.31
C SER A 28 -9.56 -13.91 -2.63
N ASN A 29 -10.39 -13.91 -1.59
CA ASN A 29 -10.64 -12.74 -0.75
C ASN A 29 -9.41 -12.39 0.11
N ARG A 30 -8.32 -13.14 -0.04
CA ARG A 30 -7.08 -12.89 0.67
C ARG A 30 -6.41 -11.63 0.13
N LYS A 31 -6.16 -10.70 1.03
CA LYS A 31 -5.48 -9.43 0.79
C LYS A 31 -4.19 -9.38 1.60
N SER A 32 -3.23 -8.59 1.14
CA SER A 32 -1.94 -8.47 1.82
C SER A 32 -1.44 -7.02 1.82
N ILE A 33 -1.03 -6.54 2.98
CA ILE A 33 -0.24 -5.32 3.11
C ILE A 33 1.20 -5.73 3.39
N ILE A 34 2.11 -5.34 2.51
CA ILE A 34 3.54 -5.62 2.64
C ILE A 34 4.21 -4.36 3.18
N ARG A 35 5.02 -4.52 4.22
CA ARG A 35 5.88 -3.47 4.74
C ARG A 35 7.32 -3.96 4.70
N ARG A 36 8.17 -3.32 3.93
CA ARG A 36 9.60 -3.59 3.98
C ARG A 36 10.19 -3.04 5.26
N VAL A 37 10.80 -3.91 6.05
CA VAL A 37 11.57 -3.54 7.21
C VAL A 37 13.02 -3.45 6.76
N THR A 38 13.53 -2.24 6.65
CA THR A 38 14.97 -2.03 6.43
C THR A 38 15.70 -2.09 7.77
N TYR A 39 17.01 -2.33 7.74
CA TYR A 39 17.87 -2.36 8.95
C TYR A 39 17.99 -0.99 9.64
N PHE A 40 17.37 0.03 9.07
CA PHE A 40 17.43 1.39 9.61
C PHE A 40 16.33 1.64 10.64
N LYS A 41 16.67 2.38 11.68
CA LYS A 41 15.68 2.83 12.66
C LYS A 41 14.86 3.96 12.04
N TYR A 42 13.64 3.65 11.64
CA TYR A 42 12.70 4.66 11.18
C TYR A 42 12.29 5.61 12.30
N PRO A 43 12.06 6.89 11.98
CA PRO A 43 11.53 7.87 12.93
C PRO A 43 10.03 7.69 13.21
N VAL A 44 9.40 6.71 12.57
CA VAL A 44 7.97 6.42 12.70
C VAL A 44 7.71 4.94 12.85
N GLU A 45 6.60 4.62 13.49
CA GLU A 45 6.00 3.30 13.52
C GLU A 45 4.70 3.32 12.72
N MET A 46 4.50 2.33 11.84
CA MET A 46 3.28 2.21 11.06
C MET A 46 2.45 1.02 11.54
N SER A 47 1.15 1.23 11.65
CA SER A 47 0.14 0.20 11.85
C SER A 47 -1.05 0.42 10.92
N PHE A 48 -1.87 -0.61 10.76
CA PHE A 48 -2.96 -0.60 9.79
C PHE A 48 -4.26 -1.02 10.44
N GLU A 49 -5.37 -0.42 10.00
CA GLU A 49 -6.72 -0.81 10.38
C GLU A 49 -7.56 -1.02 9.13
N LEU A 50 -8.41 -2.05 9.17
CA LEU A 50 -9.43 -2.29 8.16
C LEU A 50 -10.80 -2.17 8.82
N ASN A 51 -11.69 -1.31 8.30
CA ASN A 51 -12.99 -1.01 8.92
C ASN A 51 -12.88 -0.61 10.41
N GLY A 52 -11.81 0.12 10.77
CA GLY A 52 -11.56 0.52 12.16
C GLY A 52 -11.06 -0.61 13.08
N GLN A 53 -10.78 -1.80 12.54
CA GLN A 53 -10.21 -2.91 13.30
C GLN A 53 -8.71 -3.06 13.01
N PRO A 54 -7.86 -3.16 14.02
CA PRO A 54 -6.43 -3.28 13.83
C PRO A 54 -6.06 -4.61 13.13
N LEU A 55 -5.23 -4.50 12.10
CA LEU A 55 -4.67 -5.65 11.41
C LEU A 55 -3.42 -6.16 12.14
N LYS A 56 -3.40 -7.45 12.43
CA LYS A 56 -2.24 -8.10 13.06
C LYS A 56 -1.11 -8.26 12.05
N SER A 57 0.09 -7.85 12.41
CA SER A 57 1.29 -8.08 11.62
C SER A 57 1.80 -9.49 11.83
N ILE A 58 2.10 -10.19 10.73
CA ILE A 58 2.81 -11.47 10.74
C ILE A 58 4.26 -11.17 10.37
N GLU A 59 5.19 -11.49 11.25
CA GLU A 59 6.62 -11.41 10.93
C GLU A 59 7.00 -12.61 10.06
N THR A 60 7.44 -12.35 8.84
CA THR A 60 8.02 -13.42 8.01
C THR A 60 9.45 -13.70 8.47
N VAL A 61 9.83 -14.98 8.51
CA VAL A 61 11.15 -15.46 9.00
C VAL A 61 12.33 -14.92 8.19
N ALA A 62 12.09 -14.31 7.05
CA ALA A 62 13.13 -13.75 6.16
C ALA A 62 13.65 -12.36 6.58
N GLY A 63 13.21 -11.80 7.69
CA GLY A 63 13.87 -10.65 8.36
C GLY A 63 13.70 -9.27 7.74
N SER A 64 13.26 -9.15 6.49
CA SER A 64 13.18 -7.86 5.80
C SER A 64 11.76 -7.38 5.44
N GLU A 65 10.77 -8.25 5.54
CA GLU A 65 9.38 -7.93 5.21
C GLU A 65 8.44 -8.35 6.34
N ARG A 66 7.50 -7.47 6.66
CA ARG A 66 6.35 -7.78 7.51
C ARG A 66 5.12 -7.75 6.64
N THR A 67 4.33 -8.81 6.69
CA THR A 67 3.11 -8.92 5.92
C THR A 67 1.92 -8.98 6.87
N ASN A 68 0.89 -8.20 6.57
CA ASN A 68 -0.42 -8.33 7.16
C ASN A 68 -1.30 -9.04 6.13
N ASP A 69 -1.57 -10.32 6.33
CA ASP A 69 -2.51 -11.09 5.51
C ASP A 69 -3.88 -11.11 6.19
N PHE A 70 -4.94 -10.88 5.42
CA PHE A 70 -6.31 -10.83 5.91
C PHE A 70 -7.30 -11.16 4.79
N GLU A 71 -8.54 -11.44 5.17
CA GLU A 71 -9.65 -11.59 4.23
C GLU A 71 -10.46 -10.30 4.19
N ALA A 72 -10.78 -9.83 2.98
CA ALA A 72 -11.57 -8.65 2.76
C ALA A 72 -12.26 -8.65 1.39
N ASP A 73 -13.28 -7.81 1.27
CA ASP A 73 -14.02 -7.58 0.04
C ASP A 73 -13.17 -6.86 -1.02
N ALA A 74 -13.72 -6.72 -2.21
CA ALA A 74 -13.03 -6.12 -3.35
C ALA A 74 -12.66 -4.64 -3.13
N ASP A 75 -13.45 -3.91 -2.35
CA ASP A 75 -13.25 -2.47 -2.06
C ASP A 75 -12.39 -2.18 -0.81
N TRP A 76 -11.65 -3.18 -0.33
CA TRP A 76 -10.87 -3.12 0.91
C TRP A 76 -9.95 -1.90 1.05
N LEU A 77 -9.41 -1.39 -0.06
CA LEU A 77 -8.56 -0.18 -0.04
C LEU A 77 -9.33 1.04 0.45
N ASN A 78 -10.64 1.15 0.18
CA ASN A 78 -11.48 2.23 0.71
C ASN A 78 -11.63 2.19 2.22
N HIS A 79 -11.46 1.03 2.80
CA HIS A 79 -11.66 0.79 4.24
C HIS A 79 -10.34 0.72 5.00
N LEU A 80 -9.21 0.89 4.30
CA LEU A 80 -7.88 0.84 4.89
C LEU A 80 -7.49 2.20 5.47
N THR A 81 -7.07 2.17 6.73
CA THR A 81 -6.45 3.31 7.42
C THR A 81 -4.99 2.98 7.76
N ILE A 82 -4.09 3.86 7.38
CA ILE A 82 -2.67 3.79 7.73
C ILE A 82 -2.45 4.72 8.91
N LYS A 83 -1.96 4.19 10.03
CA LYS A 83 -1.60 4.97 11.22
C LYS A 83 -0.09 5.12 11.28
N ILE A 84 0.37 6.35 11.39
CA ILE A 84 1.79 6.71 11.45
C ILE A 84 2.05 7.38 12.78
N LYS A 85 2.72 6.67 13.69
CA LYS A 85 3.14 7.19 14.99
C LYS A 85 4.55 7.77 14.89
N ASN A 86 4.72 9.01 15.26
CA ASN A 86 6.03 9.63 15.35
C ASN A 86 6.81 9.08 16.57
N THR A 87 7.84 8.30 16.33
CA THR A 87 8.72 7.73 17.37
C THR A 87 10.04 8.50 17.51
N SER A 88 10.21 9.59 16.75
CA SER A 88 11.34 10.48 16.90
C SER A 88 11.15 11.44 18.08
N GLY A 89 12.23 12.05 18.54
CA GLY A 89 12.16 13.14 19.54
C GLY A 89 11.81 14.50 18.97
N LYS A 90 11.39 14.62 17.72
CA LYS A 90 11.21 15.86 16.96
C LYS A 90 9.80 15.92 16.36
N THR A 91 9.28 17.13 16.11
CA THR A 91 8.00 17.29 15.41
C THR A 91 8.20 17.10 13.91
N ILE A 92 7.41 16.22 13.28
CA ILE A 92 7.38 16.05 11.83
C ILE A 92 6.51 17.17 11.24
N THR A 93 7.03 17.86 10.22
CA THR A 93 6.34 18.96 9.51
C THR A 93 5.97 18.61 8.09
N TRP A 94 6.57 17.58 7.53
CA TRP A 94 6.25 17.02 6.23
C TRP A 94 6.62 15.54 6.19
N MET A 95 5.88 14.73 5.44
CA MET A 95 6.22 13.34 5.20
C MET A 95 5.70 12.83 3.87
N LEU A 96 6.39 11.81 3.35
CA LEU A 96 6.06 11.10 2.12
C LEU A 96 5.88 9.62 2.40
N VAL A 97 4.72 9.11 1.99
CA VAL A 97 4.38 7.68 2.03
C VAL A 97 4.12 7.19 0.62
N ASN A 98 4.76 6.10 0.22
CA ASN A 98 4.54 5.46 -1.06
C ASN A 98 3.63 4.25 -0.90
N LEU A 99 2.65 4.13 -1.80
CA LEU A 99 1.83 2.95 -2.00
C LEU A 99 2.26 2.32 -3.33
N LEU A 100 2.84 1.13 -3.29
CA LEU A 100 3.19 0.38 -4.48
C LEU A 100 2.19 -0.75 -4.66
N PHE A 101 1.77 -0.99 -5.89
CA PHE A 101 0.83 -2.04 -6.28
C PHE A 101 1.56 -3.10 -7.12
N PRO A 102 2.19 -4.12 -6.49
CA PRO A 102 3.09 -5.06 -7.18
C PRO A 102 2.42 -5.83 -8.32
N GLU A 103 1.10 -5.95 -8.28
CA GLU A 103 0.29 -6.65 -9.29
C GLU A 103 -0.06 -5.76 -10.49
N VAL A 104 0.14 -4.44 -10.35
CA VAL A 104 -0.19 -3.43 -11.37
C VAL A 104 1.10 -2.96 -12.02
N THR A 105 1.41 -3.52 -13.19
CA THR A 105 2.68 -3.26 -13.86
C THR A 105 2.49 -2.86 -15.32
N LYS A 106 3.37 -1.99 -15.80
CA LYS A 106 3.48 -1.62 -17.20
C LYS A 106 4.95 -1.48 -17.58
N ASP A 107 5.36 -2.17 -18.63
CA ASP A 107 6.74 -2.14 -19.15
C ASP A 107 7.82 -2.42 -18.08
N GLY A 108 7.49 -3.32 -17.13
CA GLY A 108 8.38 -3.67 -16.01
C GLY A 108 8.36 -2.69 -14.84
N SER A 109 7.63 -1.60 -14.94
CA SER A 109 7.45 -0.63 -13.84
C SER A 109 6.20 -0.96 -13.02
N VAL A 110 6.31 -0.87 -11.70
CA VAL A 110 5.21 -1.06 -10.75
C VAL A 110 4.46 0.24 -10.56
N ALA A 111 3.12 0.19 -10.52
CA ALA A 111 2.31 1.36 -10.21
C ALA A 111 2.60 1.84 -8.77
N MET A 112 2.86 3.14 -8.63
CA MET A 112 3.16 3.78 -7.35
C MET A 112 2.35 5.05 -7.18
N HIS A 113 1.61 5.15 -6.07
CA HIS A 113 0.94 6.36 -5.64
C HIS A 113 1.69 6.98 -4.47
N GLN A 114 1.95 8.29 -4.55
CA GLN A 114 2.68 9.04 -3.51
C GLN A 114 1.72 9.89 -2.71
N ILE A 115 1.72 9.71 -1.39
CA ILE A 115 0.95 10.53 -0.45
C ILE A 115 1.90 11.50 0.23
N PHE A 116 1.74 12.76 -0.12
CA PHE A 116 2.50 13.86 0.48
C PHE A 116 1.64 14.52 1.55
N LEU A 117 2.19 14.70 2.74
CA LEU A 117 1.53 15.34 3.89
C LEU A 117 2.40 16.48 4.41
N GLY A 118 1.76 17.62 4.66
CA GLY A 118 2.47 18.84 5.07
C GLY A 118 3.05 19.64 3.91
N VAL A 119 3.73 20.73 4.25
CA VAL A 119 4.33 21.66 3.30
C VAL A 119 5.78 21.28 3.08
N ASP A 120 6.11 20.91 1.84
CA ASP A 120 7.49 20.74 1.41
C ASP A 120 8.10 22.12 1.13
N PRO A 121 9.16 22.54 1.84
CA PRO A 121 9.75 23.86 1.63
C PRO A 121 10.40 24.02 0.24
N ASP A 122 10.73 22.91 -0.42
CA ASP A 122 11.36 22.92 -1.74
C ASP A 122 10.33 22.71 -2.88
N ALA A 123 9.03 22.52 -2.55
CA ALA A 123 7.97 22.29 -3.53
C ALA A 123 7.02 23.49 -3.66
N PRO A 124 6.62 23.90 -4.88
CA PRO A 124 5.76 25.07 -5.12
C PRO A 124 4.29 24.86 -4.73
N PHE A 125 3.90 23.69 -4.28
CA PHE A 125 2.49 23.34 -4.04
C PHE A 125 2.06 23.70 -2.62
N LYS A 126 0.99 24.50 -2.50
CA LYS A 126 0.33 24.75 -1.22
C LYS A 126 -0.41 23.49 -0.76
N ARG A 127 -0.02 22.96 0.38
CA ARG A 127 -0.68 21.86 1.10
C ARG A 127 -1.04 22.30 2.51
N PRO A 128 -1.98 21.63 3.16
CA PRO A 128 -2.22 21.84 4.58
C PRO A 128 -0.94 21.62 5.38
N GLU A 129 -0.72 22.47 6.38
CA GLU A 129 0.39 22.28 7.30
C GLU A 129 0.23 20.95 8.07
N LEU A 130 1.33 20.24 8.23
CA LEU A 130 1.43 19.10 9.10
C LEU A 130 2.20 19.50 10.36
N ARG A 131 1.68 19.10 11.51
CA ARG A 131 2.40 19.17 12.77
C ARG A 131 2.12 17.89 13.54
N LEU A 132 3.07 16.95 13.50
CA LEU A 132 2.98 15.67 14.19
C LEU A 132 4.06 15.61 15.28
N PRO A 133 3.72 15.98 16.54
CA PRO A 133 4.64 15.93 17.67
C PRO A 133 5.15 14.51 17.96
N PRO A 134 6.23 14.39 18.79
CA PRO A 134 6.68 13.09 19.28
C PRO A 134 5.56 12.31 19.99
N ASN A 135 5.50 11.00 19.72
CA ASN A 135 4.53 10.04 20.23
C ASN A 135 3.08 10.22 19.76
N GLU A 136 2.76 11.24 18.98
CA GLU A 136 1.45 11.39 18.37
C GLU A 136 1.32 10.54 17.12
N THR A 137 0.07 10.25 16.72
CA THR A 137 -0.28 9.43 15.57
C THR A 137 -1.07 10.25 14.56
N PHE A 138 -0.70 10.15 13.30
CA PHE A 138 -1.44 10.67 12.15
C PHE A 138 -2.14 9.52 11.42
N GLU A 139 -3.37 9.75 10.95
CA GLU A 139 -4.14 8.76 10.22
C GLU A 139 -4.33 9.16 8.77
N ILE A 140 -4.07 8.22 7.86
CA ILE A 140 -4.34 8.36 6.43
C ILE A 140 -5.46 7.39 6.08
N HIS A 141 -6.63 7.93 5.75
CA HIS A 141 -7.75 7.14 5.24
C HIS A 141 -7.65 7.02 3.72
N LEU A 142 -7.45 5.82 3.20
CA LEU A 142 -7.29 5.62 1.75
C LEU A 142 -8.58 5.89 0.96
N SER A 143 -9.74 5.92 1.60
CA SER A 143 -10.99 6.39 0.98
C SER A 143 -10.87 7.79 0.39
N ALA A 144 -10.13 8.68 1.05
CA ALA A 144 -9.88 10.05 0.56
C ALA A 144 -8.96 10.09 -0.67
N LYS A 145 -8.30 8.96 -1.01
CA LYS A 145 -7.36 8.80 -2.13
C LYS A 145 -7.86 7.80 -3.19
N HIS A 146 -9.05 7.28 -3.00
CA HIS A 146 -9.57 6.19 -3.82
C HIS A 146 -9.57 6.53 -5.31
N GLU A 147 -10.09 7.68 -5.70
CA GLU A 147 -10.18 8.07 -7.11
C GLU A 147 -8.79 8.27 -7.75
N GLU A 148 -7.83 8.83 -7.00
CA GLU A 148 -6.46 9.00 -7.46
C GLU A 148 -5.78 7.63 -7.68
N ILE A 149 -5.95 6.70 -6.73
CA ILE A 149 -5.41 5.35 -6.80
C ILE A 149 -6.08 4.55 -7.92
N LYS A 150 -7.40 4.63 -8.04
CA LYS A 150 -8.17 3.97 -9.09
C LYS A 150 -7.70 4.42 -10.46
N HIS A 151 -7.59 5.73 -10.69
CA HIS A 151 -7.09 6.27 -11.96
C HIS A 151 -5.68 5.75 -12.28
N LEU A 152 -4.79 5.72 -11.28
CA LEU A 152 -3.44 5.17 -11.45
C LEU A 152 -3.47 3.69 -11.87
N VAL A 153 -4.27 2.87 -11.18
CA VAL A 153 -4.41 1.44 -11.47
C VAL A 153 -4.98 1.22 -12.87
N ASP A 154 -6.00 1.97 -13.27
CA ASP A 154 -6.61 1.88 -14.60
C ASP A 154 -5.60 2.22 -15.71
N VAL A 155 -4.81 3.28 -15.53
CA VAL A 155 -3.84 3.75 -16.54
C VAL A 155 -2.63 2.82 -16.65
N ILE A 156 -2.07 2.41 -15.51
CA ILE A 156 -0.86 1.56 -15.49
C ILE A 156 -1.23 0.09 -15.68
N GLY A 157 -2.32 -0.37 -15.08
CA GLY A 157 -2.75 -1.78 -15.11
C GLY A 157 -3.42 -2.21 -16.42
N SER A 158 -3.40 -1.36 -17.46
CA SER A 158 -4.02 -1.68 -18.77
C SER A 158 -5.49 -2.10 -18.66
N GLY A 159 -6.26 -1.42 -17.80
CA GLY A 159 -7.66 -1.69 -17.52
C GLY A 159 -7.91 -2.75 -16.43
N MET A 160 -6.90 -3.08 -15.63
CA MET A 160 -7.13 -3.89 -14.43
C MET A 160 -8.03 -3.13 -13.45
N PRO A 161 -9.20 -3.66 -13.07
CA PRO A 161 -10.05 -3.03 -12.07
C PRO A 161 -9.34 -2.95 -10.71
N ILE A 162 -9.51 -1.83 -9.99
CA ILE A 162 -8.94 -1.66 -8.64
C ILE A 162 -9.42 -2.73 -7.66
N GLU A 163 -10.61 -3.26 -7.86
CA GLU A 163 -11.23 -4.33 -7.09
C GLU A 163 -10.42 -5.64 -7.16
N ASN A 164 -9.62 -5.81 -8.21
CA ASN A 164 -8.75 -6.98 -8.39
C ASN A 164 -7.41 -6.83 -7.67
N VAL A 165 -7.08 -5.65 -7.16
CA VAL A 165 -5.87 -5.46 -6.38
C VAL A 165 -5.96 -6.27 -5.09
N SER A 166 -5.02 -7.19 -4.89
CA SER A 166 -4.94 -8.02 -3.69
C SER A 166 -3.77 -7.64 -2.78
N LYS A 167 -2.81 -6.86 -3.30
CA LYS A 167 -1.59 -6.50 -2.57
C LYS A 167 -1.27 -5.02 -2.68
N VAL A 168 -0.86 -4.44 -1.57
CA VAL A 168 -0.23 -3.11 -1.51
C VAL A 168 1.03 -3.18 -0.68
N GLU A 169 2.13 -2.64 -1.19
CA GLU A 169 3.33 -2.40 -0.40
C GLU A 169 3.32 -0.95 0.09
N ILE A 170 3.44 -0.74 1.40
CA ILE A 170 3.40 0.58 2.02
C ILE A 170 4.79 0.91 2.56
N GLN A 171 5.35 2.01 2.06
CA GLN A 171 6.70 2.46 2.42
C GLN A 171 6.64 3.87 3.01
N PHE A 172 7.15 4.05 4.21
CA PHE A 172 7.52 5.37 4.70
C PHE A 172 8.82 5.79 4.01
N HIS A 173 8.75 6.82 3.18
CA HIS A 173 9.88 7.21 2.32
C HIS A 173 10.74 8.29 2.95
N ALA A 174 10.11 9.40 3.38
CA ALA A 174 10.82 10.55 3.91
C ALA A 174 10.01 11.34 4.95
N ALA A 175 10.70 12.09 5.80
CA ALA A 175 10.12 13.11 6.68
C ALA A 175 11.06 14.30 6.86
N LEU A 176 10.46 15.48 6.96
CA LEU A 176 11.12 16.69 7.44
C LEU A 176 10.70 16.98 8.87
N PHE A 177 11.61 17.53 9.64
CA PHE A 177 11.41 17.88 11.05
C PHE A 177 11.53 19.38 11.26
N ASN A 178 10.95 19.85 12.37
CA ASN A 178 10.94 21.25 12.76
C ASN A 178 12.34 21.85 13.07
N ASP A 179 13.38 21.01 13.14
CA ASP A 179 14.77 21.41 13.35
C ASP A 179 15.62 21.39 12.07
N GLU A 180 14.96 21.44 10.91
CA GLU A 180 15.59 21.40 9.59
C GLU A 180 16.41 20.13 9.30
N THR A 181 16.12 19.04 10.02
CA THR A 181 16.64 17.71 9.65
C THR A 181 15.64 16.96 8.78
N CYS A 182 16.16 16.03 7.97
CA CYS A 182 15.37 15.16 7.10
C CYS A 182 15.77 13.70 7.34
N PHE A 183 14.80 12.82 7.29
CA PHE A 183 15.01 11.39 7.14
C PHE A 183 14.51 10.99 5.75
N GLU A 184 15.35 10.31 4.97
CA GLU A 184 14.99 9.81 3.65
C GLU A 184 15.65 8.46 3.40
N THR A 185 14.85 7.46 3.02
CA THR A 185 15.32 6.12 2.62
C THR A 185 16.35 5.47 3.56
N GLY A 186 16.19 5.70 4.86
CA GLY A 186 17.06 5.10 5.89
C GLY A 186 18.22 5.98 6.36
N TYR A 187 18.39 7.14 5.79
CA TYR A 187 19.46 8.06 6.14
C TYR A 187 18.93 9.35 6.73
N TRP A 188 19.77 9.99 7.57
CA TRP A 188 19.50 11.29 8.12
C TRP A 188 20.32 12.36 7.42
N TYR A 189 19.70 13.51 7.24
CA TYR A 189 20.31 14.68 6.61
C TYR A 189 20.02 15.91 7.44
N ARG A 190 20.84 16.94 7.29
CA ARG A 190 20.57 18.30 7.75
C ARG A 190 20.71 19.27 6.59
N ARG A 191 20.03 20.39 6.66
CA ARG A 191 20.17 21.46 5.68
C ARG A 191 21.58 22.05 5.80
N ASP A 192 22.22 22.37 4.68
CA ASP A 192 23.52 23.06 4.65
C ASP A 192 23.31 24.52 5.13
N PRO A 193 24.01 25.00 6.16
CA PRO A 193 23.85 26.37 6.66
C PRO A 193 24.26 27.44 5.65
N ASN A 194 25.04 27.07 4.62
CA ASN A 194 25.52 27.98 3.58
C ASN A 194 24.72 27.88 2.28
N ASP A 195 23.88 26.85 2.12
CA ASP A 195 23.07 26.62 0.92
C ASP A 195 21.76 25.93 1.32
N SER A 196 20.66 26.69 1.37
CA SER A 196 19.35 26.19 1.79
C SER A 196 18.75 25.11 0.86
N HIS A 197 19.28 24.90 -0.33
CA HIS A 197 18.84 23.87 -1.26
C HIS A 197 19.64 22.56 -1.17
N LYS A 198 20.70 22.55 -0.33
CA LYS A 198 21.59 21.42 -0.19
C LYS A 198 21.38 20.68 1.12
N TRP A 199 21.36 19.35 1.03
CA TRP A 199 21.25 18.45 2.16
C TRP A 199 22.58 17.73 2.41
N ILE A 200 23.05 17.73 3.66
CA ILE A 200 24.27 17.09 4.09
C ILE A 200 23.89 15.84 4.88
N LYS A 201 24.39 14.67 4.45
CA LYS A 201 24.17 13.42 5.18
C LYS A 201 24.79 13.50 6.57
N ILE A 202 24.04 13.04 7.58
CA ILE A 202 24.49 12.94 8.97
C ILE A 202 24.84 11.47 9.21
N ASP A 203 26.10 11.19 9.45
CA ASP A 203 26.53 9.88 9.94
C ASP A 203 26.10 9.76 11.42
N LYS A 204 25.35 8.69 11.75
CA LYS A 204 24.94 8.35 13.10
C LYS A 204 25.65 7.10 13.57
#